data_5d4e5742911366c9e17d936c30622e58
#
_entry.id   5d4e5742911366c9e17d936c30622e58
#
_cell.length_a   1.000
_cell.length_b   1.000
_cell.length_c   1.000
_cell.angle_alpha   90.00
_cell.angle_beta   90.00
_cell.angle_gamma   90.00
#
_symmetry.space_group_name_H-M   'P 1'
#
loop_
_entity.id
_entity.type
_entity.pdbx_description
1 polymer ?
#
loop_
_entity_poly.entity_id
_entity_poly.type
_entity_poly.pdbx_seq_one_letter_code
_entity_poly.pdbx_strand_id
1 'polypeptide(L)'
;MNAGHLALDAQEQSWPLDKPFRISRGTRTEARVVVVTVTDGQHIGRGEAAPIRRYNQSPASVLAQIESIKSVQHLNRQQIQKLLPAGAARNALDCAFWDLEAKISGKRAWELANIPLAHEVTTSFTISLDTPAAMAAVAKANATAPILKLKLGGDDPDLARVEAVREAAPAARLLIDANESWTPDHYCNVVPSLFGVELIEQPFPADADEALETLDHPIPVCADESCHTTADLPRLKNRYEMVNVKLDKTGGLTEALYLSERACEAGFKLLIGCMVCTSLGIAPARLLASAADYVDLDGPLLLAGDRHHAVPYENGRIGIPPRELWG
;
A
#
# COMPACT_ATOMS: atom_id res chain seq x y z
N MET A 1 -19.34 13.18 28.55
CA MET A 1 -18.84 13.82 27.31
C MET A 1 -20.06 14.29 26.52
N ASN A 2 -20.19 15.60 26.29
CA ASN A 2 -21.27 16.11 25.45
C ASN A 2 -21.13 15.47 24.06
N ALA A 3 -22.18 14.82 23.59
CA ALA A 3 -22.26 14.28 22.25
C ALA A 3 -22.29 15.44 21.22
N GLY A 4 -21.13 16.05 20.98
CA GLY A 4 -20.94 17.01 19.92
C GLY A 4 -21.31 16.36 18.59
N HIS A 5 -22.03 17.05 17.77
CA HIS A 5 -22.42 16.59 16.44
C HIS A 5 -21.13 16.49 15.60
N LEU A 6 -20.70 15.27 15.26
CA LEU A 6 -19.59 15.08 14.33
C LEU A 6 -20.00 15.62 12.96
N ALA A 7 -19.18 16.50 12.38
CA ALA A 7 -19.32 16.89 10.99
C ALA A 7 -18.34 16.08 10.14
N LEU A 8 -18.83 15.56 9.01
CA LEU A 8 -18.08 14.77 8.06
C LEU A 8 -18.16 15.42 6.69
N ASP A 9 -16.99 15.63 6.07
CA ASP A 9 -16.84 16.07 4.69
C ASP A 9 -15.94 15.13 3.92
N ALA A 10 -16.18 14.97 2.61
CA ALA A 10 -15.38 14.14 1.73
C ALA A 10 -15.26 14.78 0.36
N GLN A 11 -14.03 14.79 -0.18
CA GLN A 11 -13.77 15.39 -1.49
C GLN A 11 -12.73 14.59 -2.27
N GLU A 12 -12.88 14.60 -3.58
CA GLU A 12 -11.85 14.10 -4.50
C GLU A 12 -10.75 15.15 -4.67
N GLN A 13 -9.50 14.65 -4.74
CA GLN A 13 -8.32 15.45 -5.09
C GLN A 13 -7.51 14.73 -6.15
N SER A 14 -6.92 15.48 -7.08
CA SER A 14 -6.01 14.97 -8.10
C SER A 14 -4.60 15.51 -7.86
N TRP A 15 -3.62 14.61 -7.93
CA TRP A 15 -2.20 14.89 -7.72
C TRP A 15 -1.42 14.41 -8.95
N PRO A 16 -0.82 15.32 -9.74
CA PRO A 16 0.01 14.94 -10.89
C PRO A 16 1.19 14.07 -10.47
N LEU A 17 1.52 13.08 -11.29
CA LEU A 17 2.76 12.31 -11.15
C LEU A 17 3.94 13.08 -11.77
N ASP A 18 5.13 12.92 -11.21
CA ASP A 18 6.38 13.47 -11.80
C ASP A 18 6.66 12.85 -13.17
N LYS A 19 6.41 11.54 -13.29
CA LYS A 19 6.50 10.79 -14.55
C LYS A 19 5.32 9.85 -14.69
N PRO A 20 4.94 9.47 -15.93
CA PRO A 20 3.92 8.45 -16.13
C PRO A 20 4.29 7.14 -15.39
N PHE A 21 3.38 6.63 -14.59
CA PHE A 21 3.55 5.37 -13.85
C PHE A 21 2.83 4.24 -14.59
N ARG A 22 3.59 3.24 -15.02
CA ARG A 22 3.11 2.12 -15.83
C ARG A 22 3.27 0.79 -15.10
N ILE A 23 2.23 0.00 -15.14
CA ILE A 23 2.20 -1.41 -14.72
C ILE A 23 1.64 -2.25 -15.88
N SER A 24 1.58 -3.58 -15.74
CA SER A 24 0.98 -4.49 -16.75
C SER A 24 -0.42 -4.08 -17.18
N ARG A 25 -1.24 -3.52 -16.28
CA ARG A 25 -2.65 -3.16 -16.49
C ARG A 25 -2.87 -1.74 -17.02
N GLY A 26 -1.82 -0.94 -17.27
CA GLY A 26 -1.95 0.40 -17.87
C GLY A 26 -1.03 1.47 -17.29
N THR A 27 -1.24 2.70 -17.74
CA THR A 27 -0.43 3.86 -17.39
C THR A 27 -1.28 4.92 -16.71
N ARG A 28 -0.73 5.59 -15.70
CA ARG A 28 -1.34 6.72 -14.99
C ARG A 28 -0.40 7.93 -15.03
N THR A 29 -0.98 9.12 -15.08
CA THR A 29 -0.27 10.42 -15.04
C THR A 29 -0.68 11.25 -13.83
N GLU A 30 -1.66 10.78 -13.06
CA GLU A 30 -2.14 11.41 -11.84
C GLU A 30 -2.59 10.36 -10.83
N ALA A 31 -2.52 10.70 -9.54
CA ALA A 31 -3.18 9.99 -8.45
C ALA A 31 -4.49 10.71 -8.10
N ARG A 32 -5.62 10.02 -8.25
CA ARG A 32 -6.93 10.51 -7.83
C ARG A 32 -7.28 9.89 -6.50
N VAL A 33 -7.38 10.72 -5.47
CA VAL A 33 -7.61 10.28 -4.08
C VAL A 33 -8.89 10.89 -3.54
N VAL A 34 -9.49 10.24 -2.56
CA VAL A 34 -10.59 10.80 -1.77
C VAL A 34 -10.08 11.12 -0.38
N VAL A 35 -10.26 12.36 0.04
CA VAL A 35 -9.91 12.84 1.38
C VAL A 35 -11.18 13.00 2.20
N VAL A 36 -11.16 12.43 3.40
CA VAL A 36 -12.20 12.58 4.40
C VAL A 36 -11.70 13.48 5.51
N THR A 37 -12.56 14.37 5.94
CA THR A 37 -12.38 15.23 7.13
C THR A 37 -13.51 14.95 8.11
N VAL A 38 -13.18 14.66 9.37
CA VAL A 38 -14.13 14.48 10.47
C VAL A 38 -13.79 15.47 11.57
N THR A 39 -14.78 16.18 12.13
CA THR A 39 -14.56 17.14 13.21
C THR A 39 -15.61 17.04 14.29
N ASP A 40 -15.19 17.23 15.54
CA ASP A 40 -16.04 17.40 16.73
C ASP A 40 -16.33 18.89 17.04
N GLY A 41 -15.86 19.80 16.17
CA GLY A 41 -15.93 21.25 16.35
C GLY A 41 -14.68 21.87 17.00
N GLN A 42 -13.80 21.08 17.61
CA GLN A 42 -12.53 21.52 18.21
C GLN A 42 -11.31 20.87 17.53
N HIS A 43 -11.42 19.59 17.18
CA HIS A 43 -10.38 18.82 16.55
C HIS A 43 -10.81 18.38 15.14
N ILE A 44 -9.82 18.17 14.27
CA ILE A 44 -10.04 17.74 12.90
C ILE A 44 -9.20 16.50 12.64
N GLY A 45 -9.85 15.39 12.32
CA GLY A 45 -9.23 14.18 11.82
C GLY A 45 -9.33 14.10 10.30
N ARG A 46 -8.27 13.63 9.65
CA ARG A 46 -8.20 13.46 8.20
C ARG A 46 -7.78 12.05 7.83
N GLY A 47 -8.31 11.55 6.72
CA GLY A 47 -7.89 10.29 6.13
C GLY A 47 -7.94 10.39 4.61
N GLU A 48 -7.12 9.62 3.94
CA GLU A 48 -7.04 9.58 2.49
C GLU A 48 -7.14 8.14 2.01
N ALA A 49 -7.79 7.93 0.87
CA ALA A 49 -7.79 6.67 0.17
C ALA A 49 -7.64 6.86 -1.33
N ALA A 50 -7.02 5.87 -1.98
CA ALA A 50 -6.83 5.81 -3.43
C ALA A 50 -7.76 4.74 -4.02
N PRO A 51 -8.89 5.12 -4.65
CA PRO A 51 -9.81 4.17 -5.28
C PRO A 51 -9.15 3.45 -6.46
N ILE A 52 -9.31 2.13 -6.53
CA ILE A 52 -8.66 1.29 -7.55
C ILE A 52 -9.69 0.60 -8.45
N ARG A 53 -9.58 0.85 -9.74
CA ARG A 53 -10.48 0.25 -10.76
C ARG A 53 -10.47 -1.29 -10.73
N ARG A 54 -9.34 -1.92 -10.43
CA ARG A 54 -9.22 -3.38 -10.29
C ARG A 54 -10.19 -3.95 -9.24
N TYR A 55 -10.56 -3.13 -8.24
CA TYR A 55 -11.50 -3.48 -7.17
C TYR A 55 -12.89 -2.84 -7.39
N ASN A 56 -13.22 -2.46 -8.62
CA ASN A 56 -14.47 -1.80 -8.97
C ASN A 56 -14.72 -0.49 -8.20
N GLN A 57 -13.64 0.24 -7.87
CA GLN A 57 -13.72 1.50 -7.13
C GLN A 57 -13.39 2.67 -8.04
N SER A 58 -14.08 3.79 -7.80
CA SER A 58 -13.81 5.11 -8.36
C SER A 58 -13.99 6.17 -7.29
N PRO A 59 -13.42 7.39 -7.44
CA PRO A 59 -13.70 8.48 -6.50
C PRO A 59 -15.20 8.70 -6.29
N ALA A 60 -15.99 8.66 -7.34
CA ALA A 60 -17.45 8.83 -7.27
C ALA A 60 -18.12 7.72 -6.44
N SER A 61 -17.75 6.44 -6.63
CA SER A 61 -18.31 5.34 -5.84
C SER A 61 -17.90 5.40 -4.37
N VAL A 62 -16.68 5.85 -4.09
CA VAL A 62 -16.18 6.05 -2.72
C VAL A 62 -16.93 7.19 -2.02
N LEU A 63 -17.10 8.33 -2.69
CA LEU A 63 -17.89 9.44 -2.17
C LEU A 63 -19.35 9.05 -1.90
N ALA A 64 -19.97 8.27 -2.79
CA ALA A 64 -21.32 7.76 -2.60
C ALA A 64 -21.45 6.83 -1.38
N GLN A 65 -20.47 5.93 -1.15
CA GLN A 65 -20.42 5.08 0.05
C GLN A 65 -20.28 5.91 1.32
N ILE A 66 -19.42 6.94 1.34
CA ILE A 66 -19.23 7.83 2.48
C ILE A 66 -20.53 8.60 2.77
N GLU A 67 -21.18 9.16 1.75
CA GLU A 67 -22.42 9.89 1.89
C GLU A 67 -23.55 9.02 2.47
N SER A 68 -23.61 7.73 2.10
CA SER A 68 -24.66 6.80 2.57
C SER A 68 -24.66 6.59 4.10
N ILE A 69 -23.54 6.84 4.78
CA ILE A 69 -23.42 6.66 6.23
C ILE A 69 -23.28 7.99 7.00
N LYS A 70 -23.26 9.12 6.31
CA LYS A 70 -23.02 10.43 6.90
C LYS A 70 -24.06 10.83 7.96
N SER A 71 -25.30 10.33 7.82
CA SER A 71 -26.40 10.59 8.76
C SER A 71 -26.42 9.65 9.97
N VAL A 72 -25.50 8.68 10.05
CA VAL A 72 -25.46 7.73 11.16
C VAL A 72 -25.02 8.44 12.44
N GLN A 73 -25.88 8.37 13.46
CA GLN A 73 -25.59 8.95 14.78
C GLN A 73 -24.49 8.19 15.51
N HIS A 74 -23.63 8.92 16.22
CA HIS A 74 -22.53 8.37 17.01
C HIS A 74 -21.53 7.50 16.19
N LEU A 75 -21.34 7.85 14.90
CA LEU A 75 -20.42 7.16 14.04
C LEU A 75 -19.03 7.06 14.69
N ASN A 76 -18.44 5.88 14.66
CA ASN A 76 -17.11 5.57 15.20
C ASN A 76 -16.45 4.46 14.40
N ARG A 77 -15.17 4.17 14.66
CA ARG A 77 -14.41 3.15 13.91
C ARG A 77 -15.08 1.77 13.90
N GLN A 78 -15.64 1.32 15.02
CA GLN A 78 -16.30 0.02 15.11
C GLN A 78 -17.57 -0.06 14.25
N GLN A 79 -18.34 1.03 14.20
CA GLN A 79 -19.52 1.11 13.33
C GLN A 79 -19.12 1.15 11.86
N ILE A 80 -18.08 1.90 11.50
CA ILE A 80 -17.55 1.96 10.13
C ILE A 80 -17.17 0.58 9.62
N GLN A 81 -16.51 -0.26 10.43
CA GLN A 81 -16.16 -1.64 10.06
C GLN A 81 -17.39 -2.49 9.72
N LYS A 82 -18.55 -2.20 10.31
CA LYS A 82 -19.80 -2.95 10.09
C LYS A 82 -20.64 -2.38 8.94
N LEU A 83 -20.59 -1.08 8.73
CA LEU A 83 -21.45 -0.37 7.78
C LEU A 83 -20.88 -0.37 6.36
N LEU A 84 -19.55 -0.39 6.22
CA LEU A 84 -18.89 -0.36 4.93
C LEU A 84 -18.06 -1.63 4.68
N PRO A 85 -18.05 -2.13 3.45
CA PRO A 85 -17.13 -3.19 3.07
C PRO A 85 -15.68 -2.73 3.15
N ALA A 86 -14.74 -3.67 3.19
CA ALA A 86 -13.32 -3.38 3.02
C ALA A 86 -13.08 -2.64 1.69
N GLY A 87 -12.18 -1.65 1.70
CA GLY A 87 -11.89 -0.83 0.53
C GLY A 87 -11.69 0.64 0.85
N ALA A 88 -11.56 1.46 -0.19
CA ALA A 88 -11.14 2.85 -0.11
C ALA A 88 -12.06 3.74 0.76
N ALA A 89 -13.38 3.59 0.67
CA ALA A 89 -14.31 4.40 1.47
C ALA A 89 -14.13 4.17 2.97
N ARG A 90 -14.05 2.89 3.37
CA ARG A 90 -13.80 2.52 4.76
C ARG A 90 -12.42 2.97 5.22
N ASN A 91 -11.38 2.83 4.36
CA ASN A 91 -10.03 3.28 4.67
C ASN A 91 -9.98 4.77 4.99
N ALA A 92 -10.51 5.64 4.11
CA ALA A 92 -10.48 7.07 4.33
C ALA A 92 -11.18 7.48 5.65
N LEU A 93 -12.32 6.88 5.94
CA LEU A 93 -13.06 7.13 7.18
C LEU A 93 -12.34 6.60 8.41
N ASP A 94 -11.93 5.35 8.41
CA ASP A 94 -11.22 4.71 9.53
C ASP A 94 -9.98 5.51 9.92
N CYS A 95 -9.15 5.89 8.93
CA CYS A 95 -7.97 6.70 9.17
C CYS A 95 -8.28 8.12 9.64
N ALA A 96 -9.39 8.73 9.18
CA ALA A 96 -9.83 10.02 9.68
C ALA A 96 -10.26 9.95 11.16
N PHE A 97 -10.92 8.88 11.56
CA PHE A 97 -11.30 8.68 12.97
C PHE A 97 -10.08 8.37 13.85
N TRP A 98 -9.10 7.61 13.38
CA TRP A 98 -7.83 7.42 14.09
C TRP A 98 -7.12 8.74 14.36
N ASP A 99 -7.05 9.62 13.36
CA ASP A 99 -6.45 10.94 13.48
C ASP A 99 -7.23 11.84 14.46
N LEU A 100 -8.58 11.82 14.38
CA LEU A 100 -9.43 12.58 15.30
C LEU A 100 -9.24 12.12 16.75
N GLU A 101 -9.28 10.81 17.01
CA GLU A 101 -9.11 10.22 18.33
C GLU A 101 -7.72 10.54 18.91
N ALA A 102 -6.69 10.51 18.09
CA ALA A 102 -5.34 10.90 18.48
C ALA A 102 -5.29 12.36 18.95
N LYS A 103 -5.90 13.26 18.18
CA LYS A 103 -5.96 14.71 18.51
C LYS A 103 -6.79 15.00 19.75
N ILE A 104 -7.93 14.34 19.91
CA ILE A 104 -8.79 14.49 21.11
C ILE A 104 -8.06 14.01 22.37
N SER A 105 -7.36 12.86 22.28
CA SER A 105 -6.66 12.28 23.43
C SER A 105 -5.33 12.95 23.74
N GLY A 106 -4.79 13.76 22.85
CA GLY A 106 -3.44 14.32 22.92
C GLY A 106 -2.31 13.29 22.68
N LYS A 107 -2.65 12.02 22.46
CA LYS A 107 -1.71 10.92 22.15
C LYS A 107 -1.46 10.81 20.66
N ARG A 108 -0.37 10.17 20.28
CA ARG A 108 -0.14 9.79 18.88
C ARG A 108 -0.92 8.50 18.56
N ALA A 109 -1.26 8.31 17.27
CA ALA A 109 -2.05 7.14 16.85
C ALA A 109 -1.36 5.79 17.18
N TRP A 110 -0.03 5.70 17.14
CA TRP A 110 0.69 4.49 17.56
C TRP A 110 0.60 4.21 19.06
N GLU A 111 0.51 5.27 19.90
CA GLU A 111 0.30 5.11 21.34
C GLU A 111 -1.12 4.61 21.62
N LEU A 112 -2.12 5.09 20.87
CA LEU A 112 -3.49 4.58 20.94
C LEU A 112 -3.61 3.13 20.48
N ALA A 113 -2.86 2.77 19.44
CA ALA A 113 -2.79 1.39 18.93
C ALA A 113 -1.93 0.46 19.80
N ASN A 114 -1.20 1.02 20.79
CA ASN A 114 -0.26 0.28 21.64
C ASN A 114 0.79 -0.50 20.84
N ILE A 115 1.33 0.11 19.78
CA ILE A 115 2.38 -0.47 18.96
C ILE A 115 3.68 0.32 19.06
N PRO A 116 4.84 -0.36 19.05
CA PRO A 116 6.12 0.35 19.01
C PRO A 116 6.29 1.03 17.64
N LEU A 117 6.79 2.26 17.63
CA LEU A 117 7.10 2.96 16.39
C LEU A 117 8.61 2.95 16.16
N ALA A 118 9.05 2.34 15.06
CA ALA A 118 10.42 2.50 14.59
C ALA A 118 10.65 3.94 14.11
N HIS A 119 11.76 4.58 14.52
CA HIS A 119 12.07 5.96 14.14
C HIS A 119 12.23 6.11 12.62
N GLU A 120 12.95 5.20 12.00
CA GLU A 120 13.16 5.14 10.55
C GLU A 120 12.97 3.71 10.07
N VAL A 121 12.45 3.59 8.86
CA VAL A 121 12.24 2.30 8.19
C VAL A 121 12.73 2.40 6.76
N THR A 122 13.44 1.40 6.28
CA THR A 122 13.80 1.30 4.87
C THR A 122 12.55 1.01 4.05
N THR A 123 12.30 1.81 3.00
CA THR A 123 11.23 1.56 2.02
C THR A 123 11.83 1.26 0.65
N SER A 124 11.12 0.50 -0.19
CA SER A 124 11.50 0.33 -1.58
C SER A 124 11.29 1.62 -2.38
N PHE A 125 11.95 1.70 -3.53
CA PHE A 125 11.65 2.66 -4.58
C PHE A 125 11.17 1.90 -5.81
N THR A 126 9.97 2.23 -6.30
CA THR A 126 9.33 1.53 -7.41
C THR A 126 9.82 2.04 -8.77
N ILE A 127 10.28 1.11 -9.60
CA ILE A 127 10.62 1.33 -11.00
C ILE A 127 9.43 0.88 -11.86
N SER A 128 8.85 1.85 -12.57
CA SER A 128 7.74 1.65 -13.49
C SER A 128 8.13 0.69 -14.63
N LEU A 129 7.17 -0.08 -15.12
CA LEU A 129 7.36 -0.98 -16.27
C LEU A 129 7.73 -0.17 -17.52
N ASP A 130 8.87 -0.52 -18.11
CA ASP A 130 9.38 0.09 -19.34
C ASP A 130 10.36 -0.87 -20.05
N THR A 131 11.09 -0.38 -21.07
CA THR A 131 12.18 -1.12 -21.69
C THR A 131 13.32 -1.37 -20.69
N PRO A 132 14.13 -2.43 -20.87
CA PRO A 132 15.28 -2.70 -20.01
C PRO A 132 16.20 -1.50 -19.83
N ALA A 133 16.51 -0.79 -20.93
CA ALA A 133 17.38 0.39 -20.90
C ALA A 133 16.78 1.57 -20.10
N ALA A 134 15.46 1.82 -20.23
CA ALA A 134 14.79 2.88 -19.49
C ALA A 134 14.74 2.54 -17.98
N MET A 135 14.44 1.30 -17.62
CA MET A 135 14.44 0.83 -16.22
C MET A 135 15.83 0.89 -15.61
N ALA A 136 16.87 0.51 -16.33
CA ALA A 136 18.26 0.65 -15.91
C ALA A 136 18.66 2.12 -15.66
N ALA A 137 18.21 3.04 -16.51
CA ALA A 137 18.46 4.48 -16.31
C ALA A 137 17.82 5.01 -15.03
N VAL A 138 16.58 4.57 -14.71
CA VAL A 138 15.92 4.92 -13.45
C VAL A 138 16.63 4.28 -12.26
N ALA A 139 17.04 3.00 -12.35
CA ALA A 139 17.79 2.31 -11.32
C ALA A 139 19.12 3.03 -11.01
N LYS A 140 19.87 3.42 -12.05
CA LYS A 140 21.12 4.18 -11.91
C LYS A 140 20.92 5.52 -11.21
N ALA A 141 19.84 6.24 -11.53
CA ALA A 141 19.51 7.51 -10.90
C ALA A 141 19.11 7.34 -9.40
N ASN A 142 18.68 6.14 -9.02
CA ASN A 142 18.28 5.80 -7.67
C ASN A 142 19.18 4.72 -7.04
N ALA A 143 20.44 4.61 -7.45
CA ALA A 143 21.36 3.56 -7.00
C ALA A 143 21.71 3.60 -5.51
N THR A 144 21.37 4.68 -4.81
CA THR A 144 21.46 4.81 -3.35
C THR A 144 20.25 4.25 -2.60
N ALA A 145 19.17 3.94 -3.30
CA ALA A 145 18.02 3.28 -2.69
C ALA A 145 18.38 1.85 -2.27
N PRO A 146 18.19 1.48 -0.99
CA PRO A 146 18.56 0.14 -0.52
C PRO A 146 17.74 -0.98 -1.16
N ILE A 147 16.51 -0.68 -1.56
CA ILE A 147 15.57 -1.63 -2.16
C ILE A 147 14.94 -1.00 -3.40
N LEU A 148 14.98 -1.71 -4.52
CA LEU A 148 14.28 -1.35 -5.75
C LEU A 148 13.18 -2.38 -6.02
N LYS A 149 11.95 -1.90 -6.27
CA LYS A 149 10.81 -2.73 -6.67
C LYS A 149 10.53 -2.54 -8.16
N LEU A 150 10.58 -3.62 -8.92
CA LEU A 150 10.44 -3.59 -10.37
C LEU A 150 9.05 -4.02 -10.78
N LYS A 151 8.37 -3.21 -11.58
CA LYS A 151 7.12 -3.61 -12.23
C LYS A 151 7.47 -4.39 -13.51
N LEU A 152 6.92 -5.60 -13.65
CA LEU A 152 7.12 -6.49 -14.79
C LEU A 152 5.82 -6.71 -15.56
N GLY A 153 5.94 -7.20 -16.80
CA GLY A 153 4.83 -7.24 -17.75
C GLY A 153 4.30 -8.63 -18.09
N GLY A 154 5.00 -9.69 -17.71
CA GLY A 154 4.66 -11.06 -18.13
C GLY A 154 5.01 -11.34 -19.60
N ASP A 155 6.01 -10.65 -20.12
CA ASP A 155 6.47 -10.72 -21.51
C ASP A 155 7.97 -11.08 -21.58
N ASP A 156 8.49 -11.46 -22.77
CA ASP A 156 9.86 -11.89 -23.00
C ASP A 156 10.95 -10.97 -22.42
N PRO A 157 10.81 -9.63 -22.40
CA PRO A 157 11.82 -8.75 -21.82
C PRO A 157 11.94 -8.78 -20.28
N ASP A 158 11.10 -9.50 -19.53
CA ASP A 158 11.12 -9.44 -18.07
C ASP A 158 12.48 -9.80 -17.46
N LEU A 159 13.12 -10.88 -17.91
CA LEU A 159 14.46 -11.23 -17.46
C LEU A 159 15.48 -10.14 -17.79
N ALA A 160 15.46 -9.64 -19.04
CA ALA A 160 16.36 -8.57 -19.46
C ALA A 160 16.17 -7.26 -18.68
N ARG A 161 14.93 -6.95 -18.23
CA ARG A 161 14.63 -5.81 -17.34
C ARG A 161 15.34 -5.98 -15.98
N VAL A 162 15.24 -7.17 -15.38
CA VAL A 162 15.87 -7.47 -14.09
C VAL A 162 17.38 -7.41 -14.19
N GLU A 163 17.98 -8.02 -15.22
CA GLU A 163 19.43 -7.99 -15.47
C GLU A 163 19.95 -6.56 -15.64
N ALA A 164 19.28 -5.75 -16.49
CA ALA A 164 19.68 -4.37 -16.74
C ALA A 164 19.59 -3.49 -15.47
N VAL A 165 18.58 -3.69 -14.62
CA VAL A 165 18.46 -3.01 -13.32
C VAL A 165 19.55 -3.47 -12.36
N ARG A 166 19.82 -4.78 -12.29
CA ARG A 166 20.88 -5.35 -11.44
C ARG A 166 22.25 -4.79 -11.80
N GLU A 167 22.58 -4.69 -13.10
CA GLU A 167 23.83 -4.08 -13.57
C GLU A 167 23.93 -2.59 -13.21
N ALA A 168 22.82 -1.86 -13.33
CA ALA A 168 22.77 -0.42 -13.06
C ALA A 168 22.82 -0.08 -11.56
N ALA A 169 22.31 -0.96 -10.68
CA ALA A 169 22.26 -0.80 -9.22
C ALA A 169 22.66 -2.08 -8.48
N PRO A 170 23.94 -2.50 -8.56
CA PRO A 170 24.37 -3.83 -8.07
C PRO A 170 24.25 -4.01 -6.54
N ALA A 171 24.23 -2.92 -5.78
CA ALA A 171 24.09 -2.95 -4.31
C ALA A 171 22.62 -2.99 -3.83
N ALA A 172 21.65 -2.70 -4.69
CA ALA A 172 20.25 -2.69 -4.32
C ALA A 172 19.69 -4.11 -4.17
N ARG A 173 18.86 -4.31 -3.14
CA ARG A 173 17.99 -5.47 -3.02
C ARG A 173 16.85 -5.34 -4.02
N LEU A 174 16.47 -6.41 -4.70
CA LEU A 174 15.43 -6.37 -5.74
C LEU A 174 14.18 -7.10 -5.31
N LEU A 175 13.05 -6.43 -5.41
CA LEU A 175 11.71 -7.01 -5.34
C LEU A 175 11.08 -6.92 -6.73
N ILE A 176 10.27 -7.89 -7.09
CA ILE A 176 9.51 -7.91 -8.35
C ILE A 176 8.03 -7.84 -8.03
N ASP A 177 7.29 -7.08 -8.84
CA ASP A 177 5.84 -7.07 -8.83
C ASP A 177 5.32 -7.30 -10.24
N ALA A 178 4.75 -8.47 -10.46
CA ALA A 178 4.20 -8.88 -11.73
C ALA A 178 2.77 -8.34 -11.96
N ASN A 179 2.12 -7.84 -10.93
CA ASN A 179 0.77 -7.30 -10.97
C ASN A 179 -0.22 -8.20 -11.77
N GLU A 180 -0.28 -9.47 -11.44
CA GLU A 180 -1.19 -10.47 -12.05
C GLU A 180 -0.90 -10.77 -13.54
N SER A 181 0.29 -10.45 -14.07
CA SER A 181 0.55 -10.55 -15.51
C SER A 181 1.20 -11.86 -15.95
N TRP A 182 1.71 -12.67 -15.04
CA TRP A 182 2.40 -13.90 -15.39
C TRP A 182 1.43 -15.07 -15.59
N THR A 183 1.86 -16.03 -16.42
CA THR A 183 1.29 -17.37 -16.51
C THR A 183 2.19 -18.37 -15.76
N PRO A 184 1.67 -19.57 -15.39
CA PRO A 184 2.51 -20.61 -14.82
C PRO A 184 3.73 -20.97 -15.69
N ASP A 185 3.56 -21.01 -17.02
CA ASP A 185 4.67 -21.27 -17.95
C ASP A 185 5.72 -20.16 -17.92
N HIS A 186 5.28 -18.89 -17.89
CA HIS A 186 6.20 -17.75 -17.77
C HIS A 186 6.96 -17.80 -16.43
N TYR A 187 6.27 -18.08 -15.33
CA TYR A 187 6.88 -18.26 -14.01
C TYR A 187 7.98 -19.34 -14.04
N CYS A 188 7.67 -20.54 -14.56
CA CYS A 188 8.63 -21.64 -14.66
C CYS A 188 9.86 -21.30 -15.52
N ASN A 189 9.68 -20.48 -16.55
CA ASN A 189 10.77 -20.10 -17.45
C ASN A 189 11.67 -19.01 -16.87
N VAL A 190 11.10 -18.03 -16.13
CA VAL A 190 11.83 -16.83 -15.68
C VAL A 190 12.43 -17.01 -14.28
N VAL A 191 11.68 -17.59 -13.34
CA VAL A 191 12.09 -17.67 -11.92
C VAL A 191 13.44 -18.34 -11.69
N PRO A 192 13.82 -19.43 -12.37
CA PRO A 192 15.13 -20.05 -12.19
C PRO A 192 16.32 -19.15 -12.53
N SER A 193 16.10 -18.08 -13.30
CA SER A 193 17.12 -17.12 -13.74
C SER A 193 17.13 -15.81 -12.97
N LEU A 194 16.20 -15.61 -12.01
CA LEU A 194 16.07 -14.37 -11.22
C LEU A 194 17.05 -14.33 -10.03
N PHE A 195 18.34 -14.44 -10.30
CA PHE A 195 19.36 -14.43 -9.25
C PHE A 195 19.35 -13.13 -8.44
N GLY A 196 19.33 -13.25 -7.11
CA GLY A 196 19.38 -12.13 -6.17
C GLY A 196 18.09 -11.29 -6.10
N VAL A 197 16.99 -11.78 -6.64
CA VAL A 197 15.65 -11.27 -6.35
C VAL A 197 15.18 -11.90 -5.03
N GLU A 198 14.60 -11.07 -4.14
CA GLU A 198 14.25 -11.50 -2.79
C GLU A 198 12.76 -11.80 -2.63
N LEU A 199 11.92 -11.30 -3.54
CA LEU A 199 10.47 -11.42 -3.47
C LEU A 199 9.83 -11.29 -4.86
N ILE A 200 8.82 -12.11 -5.13
CA ILE A 200 7.92 -11.99 -6.29
C ILE A 200 6.51 -11.68 -5.76
N GLU A 201 5.99 -10.49 -6.07
CA GLU A 201 4.65 -10.08 -5.69
C GLU A 201 3.65 -10.37 -6.80
N GLN A 202 2.54 -11.01 -6.44
CA GLN A 202 1.37 -11.35 -7.22
C GLN A 202 1.67 -11.75 -8.67
N PRO A 203 2.30 -12.90 -8.90
CA PRO A 203 2.61 -13.35 -10.26
C PRO A 203 1.35 -13.63 -11.09
N PHE A 204 0.34 -14.30 -10.52
CA PHE A 204 -0.86 -14.73 -11.22
C PHE A 204 -2.10 -13.91 -10.83
N PRO A 205 -3.14 -13.90 -11.69
CA PRO A 205 -4.43 -13.31 -11.35
C PRO A 205 -4.99 -13.87 -10.04
N ALA A 206 -5.53 -13.00 -9.19
CA ALA A 206 -6.01 -13.37 -7.84
C ALA A 206 -7.15 -14.40 -7.83
N ASP A 207 -7.87 -14.53 -8.93
CA ASP A 207 -8.93 -15.53 -9.16
C ASP A 207 -8.45 -16.78 -9.91
N ALA A 208 -7.15 -16.88 -10.21
CA ALA A 208 -6.51 -17.99 -10.93
C ALA A 208 -5.07 -18.25 -10.44
N ASP A 209 -4.84 -18.17 -9.11
CA ASP A 209 -3.53 -18.33 -8.48
C ASP A 209 -3.27 -19.73 -7.87
N GLU A 210 -4.16 -20.73 -8.18
CA GLU A 210 -4.08 -22.09 -7.62
C GLU A 210 -2.80 -22.82 -8.03
N ALA A 211 -2.22 -22.49 -9.16
CA ALA A 211 -0.99 -23.13 -9.63
C ALA A 211 0.16 -22.96 -8.62
N LEU A 212 0.15 -21.89 -7.80
CA LEU A 212 1.13 -21.68 -6.73
C LEU A 212 1.14 -22.80 -5.67
N GLU A 213 0.07 -23.59 -5.51
CA GLU A 213 0.06 -24.71 -4.57
C GLU A 213 1.03 -25.84 -4.94
N THR A 214 1.40 -25.91 -6.21
CA THR A 214 2.20 -27.04 -6.76
C THR A 214 3.52 -26.62 -7.41
N LEU A 215 3.70 -25.33 -7.64
CA LEU A 215 4.95 -24.79 -8.18
C LEU A 215 6.02 -24.67 -7.08
N ASP A 216 7.27 -24.83 -7.46
CA ASP A 216 8.40 -24.53 -6.56
C ASP A 216 8.54 -23.02 -6.37
N HIS A 217 8.78 -22.60 -5.13
CA HIS A 217 9.01 -21.20 -4.75
C HIS A 217 10.46 -20.98 -4.29
N PRO A 218 11.45 -21.00 -5.22
CA PRO A 218 12.85 -20.75 -4.85
C PRO A 218 13.06 -19.30 -4.41
N ILE A 219 12.15 -18.41 -4.79
CA ILE A 219 12.01 -17.03 -4.33
C ILE A 219 10.65 -16.92 -3.66
N PRO A 220 10.55 -16.39 -2.43
CA PRO A 220 9.27 -16.21 -1.75
C PRO A 220 8.25 -15.43 -2.59
N VAL A 221 6.99 -15.87 -2.55
CA VAL A 221 5.89 -15.25 -3.28
C VAL A 221 4.98 -14.49 -2.30
N CYS A 222 4.59 -13.27 -2.68
CA CYS A 222 3.76 -12.38 -1.88
C CYS A 222 2.39 -12.17 -2.53
N ALA A 223 1.31 -12.36 -1.75
CA ALA A 223 -0.05 -12.04 -2.18
C ALA A 223 -0.30 -10.54 -2.05
N ASP A 224 -0.69 -9.86 -3.14
CA ASP A 224 -1.20 -8.49 -3.13
C ASP A 224 -2.70 -8.49 -3.47
N GLU A 225 -3.05 -8.65 -4.72
CA GLU A 225 -4.45 -8.67 -5.16
C GLU A 225 -5.25 -9.86 -4.58
N SER A 226 -4.57 -10.91 -4.18
CA SER A 226 -5.18 -12.09 -3.54
C SER A 226 -5.48 -11.91 -2.05
N CYS A 227 -4.93 -10.88 -1.38
CA CYS A 227 -5.08 -10.63 0.06
C CYS A 227 -5.67 -9.25 0.32
N HIS A 228 -6.92 -9.18 0.75
CA HIS A 228 -7.60 -7.93 1.11
C HIS A 228 -7.81 -7.82 2.62
N THR A 229 -8.30 -8.88 3.24
CA THR A 229 -8.67 -8.89 4.67
C THR A 229 -8.21 -10.17 5.34
N THR A 230 -8.36 -10.23 6.65
CA THR A 230 -8.08 -11.43 7.45
C THR A 230 -8.84 -12.68 6.97
N ALA A 231 -10.02 -12.51 6.34
CA ALA A 231 -10.80 -13.62 5.80
C ALA A 231 -10.11 -14.36 4.65
N ASP A 232 -9.14 -13.74 3.97
CA ASP A 232 -8.42 -14.34 2.85
C ASP A 232 -7.29 -15.29 3.30
N LEU A 233 -6.73 -15.11 4.51
CA LEU A 233 -5.56 -15.86 4.99
C LEU A 233 -5.67 -17.39 4.87
N PRO A 234 -6.80 -18.03 5.19
CA PRO A 234 -6.90 -19.49 5.09
C PRO A 234 -6.66 -20.02 3.67
N ARG A 235 -7.12 -19.28 2.64
CA ARG A 235 -6.95 -19.63 1.23
C ARG A 235 -5.51 -19.47 0.75
N LEU A 236 -4.77 -18.54 1.33
CA LEU A 236 -3.42 -18.18 0.90
C LEU A 236 -2.33 -19.07 1.46
N LYS A 237 -2.61 -19.84 2.52
CA LYS A 237 -1.61 -20.54 3.34
C LYS A 237 -0.68 -21.50 2.55
N ASN A 238 -1.17 -22.10 1.48
CA ASN A 238 -0.39 -23.05 0.67
C ASN A 238 0.06 -22.45 -0.67
N ARG A 239 -0.15 -21.14 -0.86
CA ARG A 239 0.14 -20.45 -2.13
C ARG A 239 1.20 -19.37 -1.99
N TYR A 240 1.34 -18.80 -0.80
CA TYR A 240 2.17 -17.63 -0.56
C TYR A 240 2.92 -17.74 0.76
N GLU A 241 4.13 -17.22 0.80
CA GLU A 241 4.95 -17.09 2.02
C GLU A 241 4.73 -15.73 2.69
N MET A 242 4.19 -14.77 1.94
CA MET A 242 4.04 -13.37 2.38
C MET A 242 2.71 -12.79 1.93
N VAL A 243 2.21 -11.80 2.68
CA VAL A 243 1.04 -11.00 2.30
C VAL A 243 1.39 -9.53 2.29
N ASN A 244 0.90 -8.80 1.27
CA ASN A 244 1.02 -7.35 1.18
C ASN A 244 -0.20 -6.67 1.79
N VAL A 245 -0.01 -6.02 2.93
CA VAL A 245 -1.05 -5.28 3.65
C VAL A 245 -1.10 -3.84 3.11
N LYS A 246 -2.21 -3.49 2.45
CA LYS A 246 -2.49 -2.13 1.95
C LYS A 246 -3.79 -1.62 2.54
N LEU A 247 -3.80 -0.42 3.09
CA LEU A 247 -4.97 0.15 3.77
C LEU A 247 -6.18 0.28 2.84
N ASP A 248 -5.95 0.59 1.57
CA ASP A 248 -7.03 0.70 0.56
C ASP A 248 -7.69 -0.65 0.23
N LYS A 249 -7.03 -1.77 0.53
CA LYS A 249 -7.60 -3.12 0.43
C LYS A 249 -8.29 -3.53 1.73
N THR A 250 -7.58 -3.38 2.85
CA THR A 250 -8.10 -3.77 4.16
C THR A 250 -9.28 -2.92 4.61
N GLY A 251 -9.41 -1.71 4.06
CA GLY A 251 -10.42 -0.75 4.49
C GLY A 251 -10.05 -0.05 5.79
N GLY A 252 -8.76 0.33 5.93
CA GLY A 252 -8.24 1.18 6.97
C GLY A 252 -7.28 0.51 7.94
N LEU A 253 -6.74 1.33 8.84
CA LEU A 253 -5.73 0.93 9.82
C LEU A 253 -6.26 -0.12 10.81
N THR A 254 -7.53 -0.03 11.21
CA THR A 254 -8.12 -0.97 12.17
C THR A 254 -8.05 -2.42 11.69
N GLU A 255 -8.51 -2.71 10.47
CA GLU A 255 -8.42 -4.06 9.89
C GLU A 255 -6.98 -4.42 9.53
N ALA A 256 -6.17 -3.45 9.08
CA ALA A 256 -4.78 -3.70 8.71
C ALA A 256 -3.93 -4.16 9.91
N LEU A 257 -4.14 -3.60 11.10
CA LEU A 257 -3.52 -4.07 12.34
C LEU A 257 -3.93 -5.50 12.66
N TYR A 258 -5.22 -5.80 12.57
CA TYR A 258 -5.75 -7.14 12.83
C TYR A 258 -5.25 -8.16 11.78
N LEU A 259 -5.27 -7.81 10.49
CA LEU A 259 -4.72 -8.65 9.43
C LEU A 259 -3.23 -8.94 9.66
N SER A 260 -2.43 -7.93 10.01
CA SER A 260 -1.00 -8.09 10.26
C SER A 260 -0.72 -9.07 11.41
N GLU A 261 -1.44 -8.94 12.52
CA GLU A 261 -1.34 -9.85 13.66
C GLU A 261 -1.70 -11.29 13.26
N ARG A 262 -2.86 -11.47 12.63
CA ARG A 262 -3.34 -12.80 12.19
C ARG A 262 -2.45 -13.44 11.13
N ALA A 263 -1.91 -12.67 10.21
CA ALA A 263 -0.98 -13.16 9.20
C ALA A 263 0.32 -13.67 9.84
N CYS A 264 0.92 -12.93 10.77
CA CYS A 264 2.09 -13.39 11.53
C CYS A 264 1.80 -14.67 12.32
N GLU A 265 0.66 -14.76 13.01
CA GLU A 265 0.26 -15.97 13.75
C GLU A 265 0.05 -17.18 12.82
N ALA A 266 -0.41 -16.94 11.59
CA ALA A 266 -0.56 -17.98 10.55
C ALA A 266 0.77 -18.36 9.88
N GLY A 267 1.88 -17.65 10.20
CA GLY A 267 3.23 -17.93 9.69
C GLY A 267 3.60 -17.17 8.43
N PHE A 268 2.78 -16.20 7.97
CA PHE A 268 3.14 -15.33 6.86
C PHE A 268 4.14 -14.26 7.27
N LYS A 269 5.04 -13.91 6.35
CA LYS A 269 5.80 -12.66 6.41
C LYS A 269 4.94 -11.49 5.92
N LEU A 270 5.36 -10.28 6.27
CA LEU A 270 4.60 -9.07 5.93
C LEU A 270 5.39 -8.16 4.98
N LEU A 271 4.73 -7.79 3.89
CA LEU A 271 5.04 -6.60 3.10
C LEU A 271 3.98 -5.54 3.46
N ILE A 272 4.39 -4.34 3.82
CA ILE A 272 3.47 -3.21 4.00
C ILE A 272 3.57 -2.31 2.80
N GLY A 273 2.50 -2.26 2.01
CA GLY A 273 2.47 -1.51 0.77
C GLY A 273 1.45 -0.38 0.75
N CYS A 274 1.46 0.35 -0.35
CA CYS A 274 0.51 1.43 -0.61
C CYS A 274 0.04 1.42 -2.07
N MET A 275 -0.96 2.22 -2.35
CA MET A 275 -1.28 2.71 -3.68
C MET A 275 -0.52 4.01 -3.94
N VAL A 276 -0.53 4.51 -5.19
CA VAL A 276 0.01 5.86 -5.44
C VAL A 276 -0.92 6.86 -4.77
N CYS A 277 -0.42 7.52 -3.73
CA CYS A 277 -1.17 8.39 -2.83
C CYS A 277 -0.25 9.46 -2.24
N THR A 278 -0.81 10.43 -1.51
CA THR A 278 -0.01 11.44 -0.80
C THR A 278 0.48 10.93 0.55
N SER A 279 1.32 11.69 1.21
CA SER A 279 1.77 11.42 2.58
C SER A 279 0.62 11.21 3.58
N LEU A 280 -0.58 11.73 3.31
CA LEU A 280 -1.73 11.53 4.19
C LEU A 280 -2.23 10.07 4.14
N GLY A 281 -2.18 9.41 2.98
CA GLY A 281 -2.48 7.99 2.84
C GLY A 281 -1.38 7.09 3.41
N ILE A 282 -0.11 7.56 3.35
CA ILE A 282 1.04 6.82 3.88
C ILE A 282 1.13 6.86 5.41
N ALA A 283 0.78 7.98 6.04
CA ALA A 283 1.00 8.19 7.46
C ALA A 283 0.41 7.07 8.34
N PRO A 284 -0.85 6.61 8.17
CA PRO A 284 -1.37 5.48 8.94
C PRO A 284 -0.70 4.15 8.58
N ALA A 285 -0.38 3.88 7.30
CA ALA A 285 0.30 2.66 6.88
C ALA A 285 1.71 2.53 7.49
N ARG A 286 2.39 3.67 7.70
CA ARG A 286 3.72 3.74 8.32
C ARG A 286 3.75 3.13 9.73
N LEU A 287 2.63 3.09 10.44
CA LEU A 287 2.53 2.48 11.77
C LEU A 287 2.75 0.97 11.73
N LEU A 288 2.36 0.31 10.65
CA LEU A 288 2.51 -1.15 10.46
C LEU A 288 3.96 -1.55 10.18
N ALA A 289 4.79 -0.62 9.74
CA ALA A 289 6.13 -0.89 9.24
C ALA A 289 7.10 -1.48 10.28
N SER A 290 6.83 -1.32 11.58
CA SER A 290 7.66 -1.91 12.65
C SER A 290 7.53 -3.43 12.76
N ALA A 291 6.47 -4.02 12.22
CA ALA A 291 6.25 -5.46 12.18
C ALA A 291 6.55 -6.08 10.80
N ALA A 292 6.94 -5.27 9.81
CA ALA A 292 7.12 -5.69 8.43
C ALA A 292 8.50 -6.28 8.15
N ASP A 293 8.55 -7.32 7.30
CA ASP A 293 9.79 -7.81 6.70
C ASP A 293 10.26 -6.89 5.56
N TYR A 294 9.30 -6.32 4.82
CA TYR A 294 9.51 -5.34 3.76
C TYR A 294 8.51 -4.20 3.84
N VAL A 295 8.94 -3.02 3.40
CA VAL A 295 8.09 -1.82 3.32
C VAL A 295 8.16 -1.23 1.92
N ASP A 296 7.01 -0.94 1.33
CA ASP A 296 6.79 -0.39 0.00
C ASP A 296 5.82 0.79 0.09
N LEU A 297 6.28 1.87 0.74
CA LEU A 297 5.50 3.06 1.06
C LEU A 297 6.06 4.28 0.31
N ASP A 298 6.34 4.13 -0.97
CA ASP A 298 6.97 5.14 -1.83
C ASP A 298 5.98 5.96 -2.68
N GLY A 299 4.67 5.76 -2.48
CA GLY A 299 3.63 6.45 -3.25
C GLY A 299 3.86 7.96 -3.42
N PRO A 300 4.21 8.73 -2.38
CA PRO A 300 4.48 10.16 -2.48
C PRO A 300 5.70 10.53 -3.35
N LEU A 301 6.68 9.65 -3.45
CA LEU A 301 7.89 9.88 -4.27
C LEU A 301 7.61 9.84 -5.78
N LEU A 302 6.45 9.31 -6.17
CA LEU A 302 6.01 9.26 -7.57
C LEU A 302 5.23 10.52 -7.97
N LEU A 303 4.85 11.38 -7.02
CA LEU A 303 4.08 12.60 -7.26
C LEU A 303 5.00 13.77 -7.64
N ALA A 304 4.50 14.69 -8.46
CA ALA A 304 5.18 15.95 -8.77
C ALA A 304 5.22 16.91 -7.56
N GLY A 305 4.43 16.65 -6.53
CA GLY A 305 4.40 17.39 -5.28
C GLY A 305 3.55 16.66 -4.24
N ASP A 306 3.74 17.00 -2.97
CA ASP A 306 3.05 16.35 -1.86
C ASP A 306 2.42 17.41 -0.93
N ARG A 307 1.79 16.97 0.14
CA ARG A 307 1.09 17.81 1.13
C ARG A 307 2.07 18.64 1.96
N HIS A 308 1.58 19.75 2.50
CA HIS A 308 2.25 20.41 3.61
C HIS A 308 2.43 19.43 4.78
N HIS A 309 3.57 19.51 5.46
CA HIS A 309 3.97 18.57 6.52
C HIS A 309 4.02 17.11 6.04
N ALA A 310 4.53 16.91 4.82
CA ALA A 310 4.69 15.57 4.24
C ALA A 310 5.52 14.64 5.15
N VAL A 311 5.34 13.34 4.99
CA VAL A 311 6.22 12.34 5.61
C VAL A 311 7.64 12.51 5.06
N PRO A 312 8.67 12.60 5.90
CA PRO A 312 10.04 12.76 5.41
C PRO A 312 10.56 11.46 4.77
N TYR A 313 11.21 11.61 3.61
CA TYR A 313 11.94 10.55 2.92
C TYR A 313 13.38 10.97 2.74
N GLU A 314 14.32 10.13 3.16
CA GLU A 314 15.74 10.39 3.01
C GLU A 314 16.50 9.09 2.76
N ASN A 315 17.29 9.02 1.68
CA ASN A 315 18.16 7.88 1.35
C ASN A 315 17.45 6.51 1.39
N GLY A 316 16.23 6.42 0.85
CA GLY A 316 15.41 5.20 0.85
C GLY A 316 14.83 4.84 2.22
N ARG A 317 14.79 5.80 3.15
CA ARG A 317 14.16 5.66 4.46
C ARG A 317 12.96 6.58 4.59
N ILE A 318 11.96 6.11 5.30
CA ILE A 318 10.76 6.84 5.63
C ILE A 318 10.74 7.14 7.13
N GLY A 319 10.63 8.42 7.47
CA GLY A 319 10.60 8.91 8.85
C GLY A 319 9.22 8.82 9.51
N ILE A 320 9.09 9.50 10.63
CA ILE A 320 7.85 9.56 11.40
C ILE A 320 6.93 10.62 10.78
N PRO A 321 5.64 10.30 10.54
CA PRO A 321 4.67 11.29 10.09
C PRO A 321 4.55 12.46 11.07
N PRO A 322 4.64 13.73 10.61
CA PRO A 322 4.40 14.89 11.45
C PRO A 322 2.98 14.90 12.01
N ARG A 323 2.81 15.42 13.24
CA ARG A 323 1.50 15.51 13.90
C ARG A 323 0.52 16.41 13.15
N GLU A 324 1.04 17.43 12.48
CA GLU A 324 0.27 18.36 11.66
C GLU A 324 -0.31 17.68 10.41
N LEU A 325 0.31 16.59 9.97
CA LEU A 325 -0.20 15.78 8.87
C LEU A 325 -1.29 14.83 9.36
N TRP A 326 -0.95 13.97 10.33
CA TRP A 326 -1.82 12.89 10.79
C TRP A 326 -1.34 12.26 12.12
N GLY A 327 -2.29 11.83 12.96
CA GLY A 327 -2.04 11.01 14.16
C GLY A 327 -1.32 11.77 15.26
#